data_3542f9a3d96c1666465e6160ee3dec81
#
_entry.id   3542f9a3d96c1666465e6160ee3dec81
#
_cell.length_a   1.000
_cell.length_b   1.000
_cell.length_c   1.000
_cell.angle_alpha   90.00
_cell.angle_beta   90.00
_cell.angle_gamma   90.00
#
_symmetry.space_group_name_H-M   'P 1'
#
loop_
_entity.id
_entity.type
_entity.pdbx_description
1 polymer ?
#
loop_
_entity_poly.entity_id
_entity_poly.type
_entity_poly.pdbx_seq_one_letter_code
_entity_poly.pdbx_strand_id
1 'polypeptide(L)'
;MKRLLIILIMTGYMLPATAQVIGTPFPEMITETVDDKKVNLPLDMNGKYTLLGLAYSKKSEDELNSWFSPVFNKFVRKLEGVMAGMGYDVNVYFVPMFTGVNAAATGTAKKKALKNIDPQLLPYVLFYKGELKKYKEALNFERRDIPYFFVLDPKGKIVYATSGAFSEAKMDGVEEVIE
;
A
#
# COMPACT_ATOMS: atom_id res chain seq x y z
N MET A 1 60.64 12.24 6.69
CA MET A 1 59.47 11.64 7.37
C MET A 1 58.22 12.06 6.61
N LYS A 2 57.67 11.19 5.73
CA LYS A 2 56.47 11.46 4.93
C LYS A 2 55.23 10.98 5.76
N ARG A 3 54.42 11.89 6.19
CA ARG A 3 53.12 11.57 6.87
C ARG A 3 52.10 11.16 5.80
N LEU A 4 51.74 9.90 5.75
CA LEU A 4 50.67 9.36 4.92
C LEU A 4 49.34 9.72 5.56
N LEU A 5 48.60 10.60 4.92
CA LEU A 5 47.22 10.98 5.34
C LEU A 5 46.24 9.96 4.75
N ILE A 6 45.76 9.04 5.55
CA ILE A 6 44.71 8.08 5.16
C ILE A 6 43.36 8.82 5.24
N ILE A 7 42.82 9.21 4.09
CA ILE A 7 41.46 9.73 3.96
C ILE A 7 40.49 8.53 3.96
N LEU A 8 39.83 8.31 5.08
CA LEU A 8 38.77 7.31 5.22
C LEU A 8 37.50 7.86 4.51
N ILE A 9 37.25 7.40 3.29
CA ILE A 9 36.02 7.72 2.55
C ILE A 9 34.89 6.89 3.16
N MET A 10 34.10 7.48 4.06
CA MET A 10 32.82 6.92 4.49
C MET A 10 31.81 7.01 3.34
N THR A 11 31.68 5.96 2.54
CA THR A 11 30.56 5.80 1.63
C THR A 11 29.30 5.53 2.45
N GLY A 12 28.54 6.58 2.74
CA GLY A 12 27.23 6.46 3.36
C GLY A 12 26.27 5.74 2.38
N TYR A 13 25.91 4.49 2.70
CA TYR A 13 24.81 3.82 2.01
C TYR A 13 23.51 4.53 2.40
N MET A 14 22.95 5.33 1.48
CA MET A 14 21.58 5.81 1.61
C MET A 14 20.64 4.63 1.41
N LEU A 15 20.09 4.10 2.49
CA LEU A 15 18.99 3.12 2.42
C LEU A 15 17.79 3.80 1.77
N PRO A 16 17.04 3.11 0.87
CA PRO A 16 15.81 3.67 0.32
C PRO A 16 14.84 4.01 1.46
N ALA A 17 14.15 5.13 1.33
CA ALA A 17 13.23 5.66 2.36
C ALA A 17 12.19 4.63 2.86
N THR A 18 11.72 3.76 1.96
CA THR A 18 10.79 2.67 2.28
C THR A 18 11.38 1.62 3.22
N ALA A 19 12.70 1.43 3.25
CA ALA A 19 13.35 0.49 4.18
C ALA A 19 13.28 0.95 5.65
N GLN A 20 13.12 2.25 5.91
CA GLN A 20 13.09 2.79 7.28
C GLN A 20 11.81 2.45 8.05
N VAL A 21 10.71 2.08 7.37
CA VAL A 21 9.43 1.76 8.01
C VAL A 21 9.24 0.27 8.27
N ILE A 22 10.09 -0.58 7.70
CA ILE A 22 10.03 -2.05 7.92
C ILE A 22 10.30 -2.36 9.39
N GLY A 23 9.44 -3.22 9.94
CA GLY A 23 9.50 -3.60 11.36
C GLY A 23 8.70 -2.69 12.28
N THR A 24 8.16 -1.56 11.82
CA THR A 24 7.31 -0.67 12.61
C THR A 24 5.82 -1.05 12.52
N PRO A 25 5.00 -0.75 13.54
CA PRO A 25 3.56 -0.88 13.44
C PRO A 25 2.97 0.06 12.39
N PHE A 26 2.00 -0.42 11.59
CA PHE A 26 1.24 0.44 10.72
C PHE A 26 0.33 1.37 11.55
N PRO A 27 0.29 2.68 11.27
CA PRO A 27 -0.53 3.62 12.03
C PRO A 27 -2.01 3.35 11.79
N GLU A 28 -2.82 3.37 12.85
CA GLU A 28 -4.27 3.19 12.73
C GLU A 28 -4.89 4.12 11.68
N MET A 29 -5.69 3.53 10.80
CA MET A 29 -6.34 4.22 9.69
C MET A 29 -7.80 3.80 9.61
N ILE A 30 -8.71 4.74 9.85
CA ILE A 30 -10.15 4.52 9.65
C ILE A 30 -10.46 4.85 8.19
N THR A 31 -10.91 3.85 7.47
CA THR A 31 -11.33 3.94 6.07
C THR A 31 -12.80 3.59 5.91
N GLU A 32 -13.34 3.78 4.73
CA GLU A 32 -14.71 3.41 4.38
C GLU A 32 -14.74 2.68 3.04
N THR A 33 -15.57 1.67 2.94
CA THR A 33 -15.91 1.04 1.65
C THR A 33 -16.71 1.99 0.77
N VAL A 34 -16.97 1.58 -0.46
CA VAL A 34 -17.86 2.31 -1.37
C VAL A 34 -19.29 2.42 -0.81
N ASP A 35 -19.73 1.47 0.02
CA ASP A 35 -21.05 1.44 0.69
C ASP A 35 -21.03 2.07 2.10
N ASP A 36 -20.06 2.93 2.38
CA ASP A 36 -19.91 3.68 3.63
C ASP A 36 -19.69 2.81 4.89
N LYS A 37 -19.33 1.53 4.74
CA LYS A 37 -18.94 0.68 5.86
C LYS A 37 -17.53 1.03 6.31
N LYS A 38 -17.35 1.23 7.62
CA LYS A 38 -16.04 1.52 8.20
C LYS A 38 -15.16 0.27 8.24
N VAL A 39 -13.90 0.45 7.93
CA VAL A 39 -12.83 -0.54 8.06
C VAL A 39 -11.65 0.12 8.76
N ASN A 40 -11.27 -0.43 9.91
CA ASN A 40 -10.19 0.08 10.75
C ASN A 40 -8.92 -0.75 10.48
N LEU A 41 -7.91 -0.15 9.88
CA LEU A 41 -6.63 -0.80 9.63
C LEU A 41 -5.61 -0.41 10.72
N PRO A 42 -4.83 -1.36 11.26
CA PRO A 42 -4.79 -2.78 10.93
C PRO A 42 -5.78 -3.66 11.73
N LEU A 43 -6.66 -3.11 12.57
CA LEU A 43 -7.51 -3.88 13.50
C LEU A 43 -8.43 -4.90 12.80
N ASP A 44 -9.02 -4.53 11.67
CA ASP A 44 -9.99 -5.37 10.95
C ASP A 44 -9.33 -6.33 9.92
N MET A 45 -8.01 -6.56 10.04
CA MET A 45 -7.29 -7.50 9.16
C MET A 45 -7.55 -8.98 9.45
N ASN A 46 -8.22 -9.28 10.56
CA ASN A 46 -8.60 -10.66 10.96
C ASN A 46 -7.41 -11.64 11.06
N GLY A 47 -6.24 -11.15 11.47
CA GLY A 47 -5.04 -11.97 11.65
C GLY A 47 -4.40 -12.47 10.35
N LYS A 48 -4.65 -11.80 9.22
CA LYS A 48 -4.07 -12.14 7.91
C LYS A 48 -3.01 -11.15 7.51
N TYR A 49 -2.08 -11.59 6.66
CA TYR A 49 -1.26 -10.66 5.90
C TYR A 49 -2.14 -9.70 5.12
N THR A 50 -1.70 -8.47 4.96
CA THR A 50 -2.49 -7.46 4.25
C THR A 50 -1.60 -6.62 3.35
N LEU A 51 -1.89 -6.62 2.06
CA LEU A 51 -1.29 -5.70 1.08
C LEU A 51 -2.11 -4.42 1.02
N LEU A 52 -1.47 -3.29 1.33
CA LEU A 52 -2.06 -1.95 1.27
C LEU A 52 -1.38 -1.11 0.20
N GLY A 53 -2.15 -0.55 -0.74
CA GLY A 53 -1.68 0.47 -1.69
C GLY A 53 -2.30 1.82 -1.36
N LEU A 54 -1.49 2.84 -1.05
CA LEU A 54 -1.93 4.17 -0.64
C LEU A 54 -1.59 5.22 -1.70
N ALA A 55 -2.55 6.07 -2.07
CA ALA A 55 -2.35 7.17 -2.99
C ALA A 55 -3.07 8.44 -2.50
N TYR A 56 -2.40 9.61 -2.52
CA TYR A 56 -2.96 10.86 -2.00
C TYR A 56 -2.87 12.04 -3.00
N SER A 57 -2.74 11.72 -4.28
CA SER A 57 -2.85 12.68 -5.38
C SER A 57 -3.42 12.00 -6.62
N LYS A 58 -3.93 12.79 -7.55
CA LYS A 58 -4.47 12.24 -8.81
C LYS A 58 -3.41 11.44 -9.58
N LYS A 59 -2.18 11.94 -9.64
CA LYS A 59 -1.09 11.24 -10.35
C LYS A 59 -0.70 9.94 -9.67
N SER A 60 -0.64 9.91 -8.33
CA SER A 60 -0.38 8.67 -7.61
C SER A 60 -1.53 7.65 -7.70
N GLU A 61 -2.79 8.11 -7.84
CA GLU A 61 -3.94 7.23 -8.12
C GLU A 61 -3.81 6.56 -9.51
N ASP A 62 -3.35 7.30 -10.52
CA ASP A 62 -3.17 6.75 -11.87
C ASP A 62 -2.10 5.64 -11.88
N GLU A 63 -1.01 5.81 -11.12
CA GLU A 63 0.00 4.75 -10.93
C GLU A 63 -0.48 3.61 -10.02
N LEU A 64 -1.30 3.89 -9.01
CA LEU A 64 -1.94 2.87 -8.16
C LEU A 64 -2.77 1.90 -9.00
N ASN A 65 -3.48 2.41 -10.01
CA ASN A 65 -4.30 1.61 -10.91
C ASN A 65 -3.49 0.55 -11.67
N SER A 66 -2.19 0.77 -11.91
CA SER A 66 -1.32 -0.21 -12.58
C SER A 66 -1.17 -1.53 -11.79
N TRP A 67 -1.42 -1.49 -10.48
CA TRP A 67 -1.35 -2.66 -9.60
C TRP A 67 -2.65 -3.47 -9.53
N PHE A 68 -3.79 -2.90 -9.90
CA PHE A 68 -5.10 -3.55 -9.71
C PHE A 68 -5.18 -4.92 -10.35
N SER A 69 -4.97 -5.01 -11.66
CA SER A 69 -5.06 -6.29 -12.37
C SER A 69 -4.00 -7.31 -11.96
N PRO A 70 -2.70 -6.95 -11.83
CA PRO A 70 -1.70 -7.89 -11.34
C PRO A 70 -2.01 -8.44 -9.96
N VAL A 71 -2.33 -7.57 -9.00
CA VAL A 71 -2.66 -7.96 -7.62
C VAL A 71 -3.92 -8.80 -7.57
N PHE A 72 -4.96 -8.42 -8.31
CA PHE A 72 -6.20 -9.19 -8.37
C PHE A 72 -5.96 -10.59 -8.91
N ASN A 73 -5.23 -10.73 -10.01
CA ASN A 73 -4.95 -12.03 -10.61
C ASN A 73 -4.09 -12.91 -9.70
N LYS A 74 -3.17 -12.31 -8.94
CA LYS A 74 -2.23 -13.05 -8.09
C LYS A 74 -2.85 -13.46 -6.74
N PHE A 75 -3.49 -12.54 -6.04
CA PHE A 75 -3.88 -12.72 -4.65
C PHE A 75 -5.40 -12.89 -4.43
N VAL A 76 -6.22 -12.41 -5.36
CA VAL A 76 -7.66 -12.31 -5.15
C VAL A 76 -8.43 -13.34 -5.98
N ARG A 77 -8.03 -13.53 -7.23
CA ARG A 77 -8.71 -14.43 -8.14
C ARG A 77 -8.69 -15.86 -7.61
N LYS A 78 -9.88 -16.40 -7.38
CA LYS A 78 -10.00 -17.80 -6.94
C LYS A 78 -9.50 -18.73 -8.05
N LEU A 79 -8.64 -19.66 -7.66
CA LEU A 79 -8.21 -20.75 -8.52
C LEU A 79 -9.31 -21.81 -8.54
N GLU A 80 -9.61 -22.35 -9.72
CA GLU A 80 -10.64 -23.37 -9.93
C GLU A 80 -10.01 -24.72 -10.28
N GLY A 81 -10.80 -25.79 -10.18
CA GLY A 81 -10.38 -27.13 -10.53
C GLY A 81 -9.36 -27.71 -9.56
N VAL A 82 -8.33 -28.36 -10.11
CA VAL A 82 -7.28 -29.06 -9.32
C VAL A 82 -6.50 -28.10 -8.41
N MET A 83 -6.46 -26.81 -8.74
CA MET A 83 -5.77 -25.77 -7.98
C MET A 83 -6.68 -25.03 -6.98
N ALA A 84 -7.93 -25.45 -6.83
CA ALA A 84 -8.84 -24.85 -5.86
C ALA A 84 -8.27 -24.99 -4.43
N GLY A 85 -8.17 -23.88 -3.71
CA GLY A 85 -7.60 -23.84 -2.35
C GLY A 85 -6.09 -23.61 -2.27
N MET A 86 -5.38 -23.47 -3.39
CA MET A 86 -3.95 -23.10 -3.41
C MET A 86 -3.71 -21.59 -3.48
N GLY A 87 -4.74 -20.78 -3.27
CA GLY A 87 -4.62 -19.31 -3.28
C GLY A 87 -4.05 -18.76 -1.97
N TYR A 88 -3.54 -17.54 -2.03
CA TYR A 88 -3.06 -16.79 -0.86
C TYR A 88 -4.21 -16.41 0.08
N ASP A 89 -4.03 -16.58 1.39
CA ASP A 89 -4.96 -16.07 2.41
C ASP A 89 -4.53 -14.68 2.88
N VAL A 90 -4.69 -13.70 2.03
CA VAL A 90 -4.22 -12.32 2.20
C VAL A 90 -5.35 -11.32 1.97
N ASN A 91 -5.40 -10.26 2.77
CA ASN A 91 -6.23 -9.12 2.48
C ASN A 91 -5.51 -8.21 1.48
N VAL A 92 -6.28 -7.61 0.58
CA VAL A 92 -5.78 -6.62 -0.38
C VAL A 92 -6.65 -5.37 -0.29
N TYR A 93 -6.03 -4.20 -0.14
CA TYR A 93 -6.76 -2.94 -0.15
C TYR A 93 -6.00 -1.86 -0.91
N PHE A 94 -6.70 -1.15 -1.79
CA PHE A 94 -6.25 0.06 -2.47
C PHE A 94 -6.95 1.26 -1.85
N VAL A 95 -6.17 2.22 -1.34
CA VAL A 95 -6.70 3.30 -0.50
C VAL A 95 -6.37 4.67 -1.10
N PRO A 96 -7.23 5.22 -1.97
CA PRO A 96 -7.16 6.63 -2.31
C PRO A 96 -7.43 7.48 -1.06
N MET A 97 -6.52 8.41 -0.76
CA MET A 97 -6.53 9.22 0.44
C MET A 97 -6.97 10.66 0.11
N PHE A 98 -8.13 11.05 0.59
CA PHE A 98 -8.69 12.40 0.44
C PHE A 98 -8.34 13.24 1.66
N THR A 99 -7.37 14.14 1.48
CA THR A 99 -6.77 14.89 2.58
C THR A 99 -6.90 16.40 2.38
N GLY A 100 -6.95 17.17 3.46
CA GLY A 100 -7.06 18.63 3.41
C GLY A 100 -8.29 19.10 2.63
N VAL A 101 -8.12 20.03 1.70
CA VAL A 101 -9.22 20.60 0.88
C VAL A 101 -9.90 19.54 -0.02
N ASN A 102 -9.21 18.46 -0.36
CA ASN A 102 -9.75 17.38 -1.18
C ASN A 102 -10.66 16.42 -0.38
N ALA A 103 -10.70 16.52 0.94
CA ALA A 103 -11.53 15.65 1.78
C ALA A 103 -13.03 15.73 1.43
N ALA A 104 -13.51 16.87 0.95
CA ALA A 104 -14.88 17.05 0.49
C ALA A 104 -15.21 16.26 -0.80
N ALA A 105 -14.19 15.89 -1.58
CA ALA A 105 -14.37 15.17 -2.85
C ALA A 105 -14.61 13.67 -2.69
N THR A 106 -14.53 13.10 -1.47
CA THR A 106 -14.67 11.66 -1.22
C THR A 106 -15.97 11.08 -1.77
N GLY A 107 -17.10 11.76 -1.55
CA GLY A 107 -18.40 11.30 -2.06
C GLY A 107 -18.46 11.25 -3.60
N THR A 108 -17.85 12.21 -4.28
CA THR A 108 -17.74 12.22 -5.75
C THR A 108 -16.82 11.10 -6.24
N ALA A 109 -15.72 10.83 -5.51
CA ALA A 109 -14.80 9.74 -5.83
C ALA A 109 -15.47 8.36 -5.68
N LYS A 110 -16.25 8.12 -4.62
CA LYS A 110 -17.03 6.89 -4.44
C LYS A 110 -18.00 6.68 -5.62
N LYS A 111 -18.73 7.72 -6.03
CA LYS A 111 -19.65 7.65 -7.20
C LYS A 111 -18.92 7.33 -8.51
N LYS A 112 -17.70 7.86 -8.70
CA LYS A 112 -16.86 7.52 -9.86
C LYS A 112 -16.35 6.09 -9.79
N ALA A 113 -15.94 5.61 -8.61
CA ALA A 113 -15.51 4.23 -8.41
C ALA A 113 -16.60 3.24 -8.81
N LEU A 114 -17.84 3.44 -8.36
CA LEU A 114 -18.99 2.62 -8.73
C LEU A 114 -19.28 2.55 -10.25
N LYS A 115 -18.90 3.58 -11.00
CA LYS A 115 -19.13 3.64 -12.45
C LYS A 115 -17.98 3.08 -13.28
N ASN A 116 -16.74 3.21 -12.79
CA ASN A 116 -15.55 3.04 -13.62
C ASN A 116 -14.65 1.89 -13.17
N ILE A 117 -14.83 1.38 -11.94
CA ILE A 117 -14.07 0.24 -11.44
C ILE A 117 -14.89 -1.04 -11.67
N ASP A 118 -14.22 -2.10 -12.12
CA ASP A 118 -14.85 -3.42 -12.24
C ASP A 118 -15.52 -3.79 -10.91
N PRO A 119 -16.80 -4.20 -10.89
CA PRO A 119 -17.50 -4.61 -9.68
C PRO A 119 -16.75 -5.63 -8.83
N GLN A 120 -15.95 -6.50 -9.43
CA GLN A 120 -15.11 -7.47 -8.72
C GLN A 120 -13.97 -6.82 -7.93
N LEU A 121 -13.54 -5.62 -8.31
CA LEU A 121 -12.46 -4.88 -7.63
C LEU A 121 -12.97 -3.93 -6.54
N LEU A 122 -14.25 -3.56 -6.56
CA LEU A 122 -14.84 -2.61 -5.59
C LEU A 122 -14.64 -3.02 -4.11
N PRO A 123 -14.75 -4.31 -3.73
CA PRO A 123 -14.53 -4.74 -2.33
C PRO A 123 -13.11 -4.46 -1.82
N TYR A 124 -12.14 -4.28 -2.72
CA TYR A 124 -10.73 -4.04 -2.42
C TYR A 124 -10.35 -2.56 -2.43
N VAL A 125 -11.31 -1.66 -2.68
CA VAL A 125 -11.09 -0.22 -2.66
C VAL A 125 -11.69 0.37 -1.39
N LEU A 126 -10.82 0.94 -0.56
CA LEU A 126 -11.20 1.67 0.64
C LEU A 126 -10.90 3.15 0.47
N PHE A 127 -11.70 4.01 1.07
CA PHE A 127 -11.55 5.46 0.98
C PHE A 127 -11.12 6.03 2.33
N TYR A 128 -9.96 6.65 2.38
CA TYR A 128 -9.53 7.40 3.54
C TYR A 128 -9.93 8.88 3.39
N LYS A 129 -10.48 9.45 4.45
CA LYS A 129 -10.76 10.88 4.56
C LYS A 129 -10.22 11.42 5.88
N GLY A 130 -9.27 12.34 5.82
CA GLY A 130 -8.68 12.89 7.04
C GLY A 130 -7.39 13.66 6.81
N GLU A 131 -6.54 13.71 7.84
CA GLU A 131 -5.25 14.39 7.80
C GLU A 131 -4.15 13.50 7.25
N LEU A 132 -3.30 14.05 6.39
CA LEU A 132 -2.17 13.33 5.81
C LEU A 132 -0.94 13.29 6.73
N LYS A 133 -0.76 14.29 7.59
CA LYS A 133 0.49 14.52 8.33
C LYS A 133 0.96 13.27 9.08
N LYS A 134 0.07 12.66 9.88
CA LYS A 134 0.34 11.44 10.64
C LYS A 134 0.94 10.33 9.78
N TYR A 135 0.35 10.07 8.60
CA TYR A 135 0.79 9.00 7.70
C TYR A 135 2.06 9.36 6.95
N LYS A 136 2.19 10.64 6.55
CA LYS A 136 3.39 11.12 5.88
C LYS A 136 4.64 10.94 6.75
N GLU A 137 4.53 11.23 8.04
CA GLU A 137 5.62 11.06 8.99
C GLU A 137 5.86 9.59 9.33
N ALA A 138 4.80 8.84 9.69
CA ALA A 138 4.93 7.45 10.14
C ALA A 138 5.32 6.48 9.02
N LEU A 139 4.91 6.74 7.76
CA LEU A 139 5.14 5.86 6.60
C LEU A 139 6.17 6.42 5.62
N ASN A 140 6.82 7.52 6.00
CA ASN A 140 7.86 8.18 5.22
C ASN A 140 7.45 8.49 3.76
N PHE A 141 6.32 9.20 3.58
CA PHE A 141 5.86 9.64 2.26
C PHE A 141 6.69 10.82 1.77
N GLU A 142 7.71 10.57 0.97
CA GLU A 142 8.59 11.59 0.42
C GLU A 142 8.00 12.29 -0.81
N ARG A 143 7.38 11.54 -1.70
CA ARG A 143 6.88 12.01 -2.98
C ARG A 143 5.36 11.96 -3.04
N ARG A 144 4.76 13.05 -3.54
CA ARG A 144 3.30 13.15 -3.68
C ARG A 144 2.76 12.44 -4.92
N ASP A 145 3.57 12.27 -5.93
CA ASP A 145 3.18 11.87 -7.27
C ASP A 145 3.24 10.36 -7.52
N ILE A 146 3.62 9.57 -6.51
CA ILE A 146 3.67 8.10 -6.57
C ILE A 146 2.82 7.46 -5.48
N PRO A 147 2.29 6.24 -5.70
CA PRO A 147 1.66 5.44 -4.64
C PRO A 147 2.72 4.77 -3.76
N TYR A 148 2.28 4.37 -2.57
CA TYR A 148 3.08 3.61 -1.59
C TYR A 148 2.38 2.30 -1.28
N PHE A 149 3.16 1.22 -1.22
CA PHE A 149 2.66 -0.11 -0.93
C PHE A 149 3.35 -0.69 0.30
N PHE A 150 2.56 -1.32 1.15
CA PHE A 150 3.01 -1.96 2.38
C PHE A 150 2.40 -3.35 2.48
N VAL A 151 3.20 -4.33 2.90
CA VAL A 151 2.66 -5.61 3.39
C VAL A 151 2.74 -5.58 4.90
N LEU A 152 1.60 -5.85 5.53
CA LEU A 152 1.49 -5.97 6.98
C LEU A 152 1.39 -7.44 7.37
N ASP A 153 2.09 -7.83 8.43
CA ASP A 153 1.94 -9.13 9.05
C ASP A 153 0.59 -9.24 9.81
N PRO A 154 0.20 -10.43 10.28
CA PRO A 154 -1.06 -10.62 11.04
C PRO A 154 -1.19 -9.78 12.32
N LYS A 155 -0.11 -9.16 12.79
CA LYS A 155 -0.08 -8.26 13.96
C LYS A 155 -0.10 -6.79 13.57
N GLY A 156 -0.20 -6.47 12.28
CA GLY A 156 -0.21 -5.09 11.77
C GLY A 156 1.16 -4.43 11.67
N LYS A 157 2.25 -5.22 11.70
CA LYS A 157 3.61 -4.73 11.53
C LYS A 157 3.98 -4.71 10.05
N ILE A 158 4.64 -3.66 9.60
CA ILE A 158 5.12 -3.54 8.21
C ILE A 158 6.28 -4.52 8.00
N VAL A 159 6.13 -5.48 7.09
CA VAL A 159 7.16 -6.47 6.73
C VAL A 159 7.76 -6.22 5.36
N TYR A 160 7.07 -5.49 4.50
CA TYR A 160 7.57 -5.07 3.19
C TYR A 160 7.03 -3.68 2.84
N ALA A 161 7.84 -2.89 2.13
CA ALA A 161 7.44 -1.57 1.64
C ALA A 161 8.06 -1.27 0.28
N THR A 162 7.25 -0.74 -0.63
CA THR A 162 7.70 -0.27 -1.95
C THR A 162 6.86 0.92 -2.43
N SER A 163 7.21 1.53 -3.55
CA SER A 163 6.47 2.70 -4.07
C SER A 163 6.53 2.80 -5.59
N GLY A 164 5.62 3.61 -6.17
CA GLY A 164 5.52 3.86 -7.61
C GLY A 164 4.71 2.82 -8.37
N ALA A 165 4.74 2.91 -9.70
CA ALA A 165 4.02 2.02 -10.60
C ALA A 165 4.41 0.55 -10.42
N PHE A 166 3.53 -0.35 -10.83
CA PHE A 166 3.75 -1.79 -10.82
C PHE A 166 5.03 -2.21 -11.56
N SER A 167 5.69 -3.22 -11.02
CA SER A 167 6.68 -4.04 -11.74
C SER A 167 6.71 -5.46 -11.14
N GLU A 168 7.11 -6.45 -11.93
CA GLU A 168 7.23 -7.84 -11.48
C GLU A 168 8.15 -7.95 -10.25
N ALA A 169 9.32 -7.32 -10.27
CA ALA A 169 10.25 -7.35 -9.15
C ALA A 169 9.67 -6.83 -7.82
N LYS A 170 8.71 -5.88 -7.88
CA LYS A 170 8.00 -5.43 -6.67
C LYS A 170 6.95 -6.44 -6.23
N MET A 171 6.31 -7.12 -7.18
CA MET A 171 5.36 -8.19 -6.88
C MET A 171 6.06 -9.39 -6.24
N ASP A 172 7.23 -9.79 -6.78
CA ASP A 172 8.06 -10.84 -6.20
C ASP A 172 8.41 -10.54 -4.73
N GLY A 173 8.78 -9.29 -4.43
CA GLY A 173 9.03 -8.87 -3.05
C GLY A 173 7.78 -8.88 -2.14
N VAL A 174 6.58 -8.66 -2.69
CA VAL A 174 5.30 -8.83 -1.97
C VAL A 174 5.03 -10.29 -1.68
N GLU A 175 5.24 -11.18 -2.66
CA GLU A 175 5.05 -12.63 -2.50
C GLU A 175 5.99 -13.21 -1.45
N GLU A 176 7.27 -12.89 -1.53
CA GLU A 176 8.32 -13.43 -0.64
C GLU A 176 7.99 -13.27 0.86
N VAL A 177 7.23 -12.24 1.23
CA VAL A 177 6.88 -11.99 2.63
C VAL A 177 5.50 -12.52 3.04
N ILE A 178 4.67 -12.94 2.08
CA ILE A 178 3.31 -13.49 2.31
C ILE A 178 3.35 -15.03 2.37
N GLU A 179 4.30 -15.66 1.69
CA GLU A 179 4.53 -17.11 1.74
C GLU A 179 5.01 -17.57 3.14
#